data_5a57bd89f126dd453e22f5f0e457968a
#
_entry.id   5a57bd89f126dd453e22f5f0e457968a
#
_cell.length_a   1.000
_cell.length_b   1.000
_cell.length_c   1.000
_cell.angle_alpha   90.00
_cell.angle_beta   90.00
_cell.angle_gamma   90.00
#
_symmetry.space_group_name_H-M   'P 1'
#
loop_
_entity.id
_entity.type
_entity.pdbx_description
1 polymer ?
#
loop_
_entity_poly.entity_id
_entity_poly.type
_entity_poly.pdbx_seq_one_letter_code
_entity_poly.pdbx_strand_id
1 'polypeptide(L)'
;MTPEARLPGRTLESGFTLIELMIVVAIIGILASIAIPQYQIYAGRAQLAEAIHLTEGLKAAIAERLIDNPDPAGIDGGTNGLPVDVSSGAGAYVDSLQVSN
;
A
#
# COMPACT_ATOMS: atom_id res chain seq x y z
N MET A 1 -30.71 -42.60 -56.87
CA MET A 1 -30.17 -42.70 -55.53
C MET A 1 -29.38 -41.43 -55.24
N THR A 2 -30.00 -40.41 -54.68
CA THR A 2 -29.37 -39.10 -54.40
C THR A 2 -28.80 -39.15 -52.98
N PRO A 3 -27.51 -38.80 -52.76
CA PRO A 3 -26.93 -38.71 -51.43
C PRO A 3 -27.55 -37.57 -50.68
N GLU A 4 -28.21 -37.83 -49.57
CA GLU A 4 -28.66 -36.80 -48.64
C GLU A 4 -27.45 -36.09 -48.08
N ALA A 5 -27.37 -34.80 -48.36
CA ALA A 5 -26.38 -33.91 -47.76
C ALA A 5 -26.71 -33.77 -46.27
N ARG A 6 -25.94 -34.47 -45.42
CA ARG A 6 -25.99 -34.33 -43.97
C ARG A 6 -25.50 -32.95 -43.61
N LEU A 7 -26.41 -32.06 -43.26
CA LEU A 7 -26.08 -30.74 -42.73
C LEU A 7 -25.33 -30.90 -41.41
N PRO A 8 -24.19 -30.23 -41.23
CA PRO A 8 -23.49 -30.27 -39.95
C PRO A 8 -24.40 -29.71 -38.86
N GLY A 9 -24.56 -30.48 -37.79
CA GLY A 9 -25.37 -30.07 -36.65
C GLY A 9 -24.82 -28.74 -36.10
N ARG A 10 -25.66 -27.70 -36.09
CA ARG A 10 -25.34 -26.45 -35.38
C ARG A 10 -25.28 -26.79 -33.90
N THR A 11 -24.12 -26.76 -33.34
CA THR A 11 -23.94 -26.73 -31.89
C THR A 11 -24.53 -25.41 -31.42
N LEU A 12 -25.59 -25.50 -30.60
CA LEU A 12 -26.17 -24.34 -29.94
C LEU A 12 -25.14 -23.90 -28.88
N GLU A 13 -24.37 -22.84 -29.17
CA GLU A 13 -23.53 -22.21 -28.15
C GLU A 13 -24.48 -21.58 -27.12
N SER A 14 -24.41 -22.09 -25.89
CA SER A 14 -25.13 -21.55 -24.76
C SER A 14 -24.40 -20.32 -24.27
N GLY A 15 -24.94 -19.14 -24.55
CA GLY A 15 -24.44 -17.87 -24.03
C GLY A 15 -25.00 -17.57 -22.65
N PHE A 16 -24.34 -16.64 -21.92
CA PHE A 16 -24.84 -16.11 -20.65
C PHE A 16 -26.10 -15.29 -20.83
N THR A 17 -27.01 -15.40 -19.88
CA THR A 17 -28.20 -14.55 -19.86
C THR A 17 -27.87 -13.18 -19.28
N LEU A 18 -28.60 -12.15 -19.66
CA LEU A 18 -28.43 -10.80 -19.16
C LEU A 18 -28.65 -10.72 -17.65
N ILE A 19 -29.62 -11.50 -17.13
CA ILE A 19 -29.92 -11.54 -15.70
C ILE A 19 -28.79 -12.20 -14.88
N GLU A 20 -28.14 -13.24 -15.41
CA GLU A 20 -26.97 -13.84 -14.76
C GLU A 20 -25.86 -12.82 -14.59
N LEU A 21 -25.60 -12.00 -15.61
CA LEU A 21 -24.60 -10.96 -15.50
C LEU A 21 -25.01 -9.86 -14.49
N MET A 22 -26.29 -9.48 -14.47
CA MET A 22 -26.81 -8.46 -13.56
C MET A 22 -26.66 -8.86 -12.09
N ILE A 23 -26.99 -10.11 -11.73
CA ILE A 23 -26.85 -10.56 -10.33
C ILE A 23 -25.38 -10.64 -9.91
N VAL A 24 -24.49 -11.03 -10.79
CA VAL A 24 -23.05 -11.07 -10.52
C VAL A 24 -22.50 -9.69 -10.21
N VAL A 25 -22.78 -8.69 -11.03
CA VAL A 25 -22.31 -7.32 -10.79
C VAL A 25 -22.95 -6.70 -9.54
N ALA A 26 -24.21 -7.07 -9.23
CA ALA A 26 -24.85 -6.64 -8.00
C ALA A 26 -24.14 -7.19 -6.76
N ILE A 27 -23.78 -8.47 -6.75
CA ILE A 27 -23.04 -9.10 -5.65
C ILE A 27 -21.65 -8.48 -5.51
N ILE A 28 -20.93 -8.28 -6.62
CA ILE A 28 -19.62 -7.62 -6.62
C ILE A 28 -19.73 -6.21 -6.05
N GLY A 29 -20.76 -5.44 -6.41
CA GLY A 29 -21.02 -4.11 -5.88
C GLY A 29 -21.20 -4.08 -4.36
N ILE A 30 -21.93 -5.04 -3.80
CA ILE A 30 -22.11 -5.18 -2.35
C ILE A 30 -20.79 -5.52 -1.67
N LEU A 31 -20.04 -6.48 -2.18
CA LEU A 31 -18.75 -6.87 -1.62
C LEU A 31 -17.73 -5.72 -1.70
N ALA A 32 -17.67 -5.01 -2.82
CA ALA A 32 -16.78 -3.88 -3.01
C ALA A 32 -17.09 -2.73 -2.04
N SER A 33 -18.35 -2.50 -1.71
CA SER A 33 -18.75 -1.44 -0.77
C SER A 33 -18.17 -1.62 0.63
N ILE A 34 -17.91 -2.86 1.03
CA ILE A 34 -17.29 -3.21 2.32
C ILE A 34 -15.76 -3.28 2.19
N ALA A 35 -15.26 -3.84 1.08
CA ALA A 35 -13.84 -4.08 0.89
C ALA A 35 -13.02 -2.79 0.71
N ILE A 36 -13.53 -1.82 -0.04
CA ILE A 36 -12.80 -0.59 -0.35
C ILE A 36 -12.48 0.23 0.90
N PRO A 37 -13.44 0.54 1.82
CA PRO A 37 -13.10 1.28 3.04
C PRO A 37 -12.13 0.53 3.95
N GLN A 38 -12.23 -0.79 4.04
CA GLN A 38 -11.31 -1.60 4.84
C GLN A 38 -9.88 -1.54 4.28
N TYR A 39 -9.73 -1.59 2.97
CA TYR A 39 -8.44 -1.43 2.33
C TYR A 39 -7.80 -0.07 2.61
N GLN A 40 -8.58 1.01 2.56
CA GLN A 40 -8.10 2.36 2.87
C GLN A 40 -7.59 2.49 4.31
N ILE A 41 -8.32 1.91 5.28
CA ILE A 41 -7.90 1.88 6.68
C ILE A 41 -6.60 1.09 6.85
N TYR A 42 -6.47 -0.05 6.20
CA TYR A 42 -5.27 -0.87 6.26
C TYR A 42 -4.06 -0.15 5.66
N ALA A 43 -4.22 0.47 4.49
CA ALA A 43 -3.17 1.26 3.85
C ALA A 43 -2.73 2.45 4.74
N GLY A 44 -3.67 3.16 5.34
CA GLY A 44 -3.35 4.26 6.27
C GLY A 44 -2.57 3.80 7.52
N ARG A 45 -2.90 2.64 8.07
CA ARG A 45 -2.14 2.06 9.19
C ARG A 45 -0.72 1.65 8.79
N ALA A 46 -0.54 1.12 7.59
CA ALA A 46 0.78 0.75 7.08
C ALA A 46 1.67 2.00 6.91
N GLN A 47 1.13 3.08 6.39
CA GLN A 47 1.83 4.37 6.28
C GLN A 47 2.27 4.91 7.63
N LEU A 48 1.38 4.85 8.64
CA LEU A 48 1.71 5.29 9.99
C LEU A 48 2.77 4.41 10.65
N ALA A 49 2.68 3.10 10.47
CA ALA A 49 3.67 2.16 11.02
C ALA A 49 5.07 2.42 10.41
N GLU A 50 5.17 2.72 9.13
CA GLU A 50 6.43 3.07 8.48
C GLU A 50 7.04 4.35 9.10
N ALA A 51 6.23 5.40 9.29
CA ALA A 51 6.69 6.64 9.92
C ALA A 51 7.22 6.40 11.35
N ILE A 52 6.54 5.55 12.13
CA ILE A 52 6.97 5.19 13.48
C ILE A 52 8.31 4.46 13.45
N HIS A 53 8.48 3.47 12.59
CA HIS A 53 9.73 2.70 12.48
C HIS A 53 10.91 3.58 12.10
N LEU A 54 10.73 4.50 11.18
CA LEU A 54 11.79 5.44 10.77
C LEU A 54 12.19 6.38 11.92
N THR A 55 11.22 6.83 12.72
CA THR A 55 11.51 7.69 13.89
C THR A 55 12.17 6.92 15.03
N GLU A 56 11.94 5.62 15.19
CA GLU A 56 12.60 4.80 16.22
C GLU A 56 14.12 4.74 16.02
N GLY A 57 14.58 4.54 14.79
CA GLY A 57 16.01 4.56 14.45
C GLY A 57 16.66 5.90 14.79
N LEU A 58 15.98 6.99 14.48
CA LEU A 58 16.45 8.33 14.77
C LEU A 58 16.49 8.62 16.29
N LYS A 59 15.48 8.18 17.03
CA LYS A 59 15.45 8.28 18.50
C LYS A 59 16.61 7.51 19.15
N ALA A 60 16.94 6.33 18.66
CA ALA A 60 18.07 5.56 19.16
C ALA A 60 19.40 6.29 18.92
N ALA A 61 19.61 6.85 17.75
CA ALA A 61 20.83 7.62 17.43
C ALA A 61 20.96 8.88 18.29
N ILE A 62 19.86 9.59 18.55
CA ILE A 62 19.85 10.74 19.45
C ILE A 62 20.14 10.33 20.89
N ALA A 63 19.56 9.24 21.37
CA ALA A 63 19.80 8.75 22.73
C ALA A 63 21.26 8.33 22.94
N GLU A 64 21.86 7.65 21.97
CA GLU A 64 23.30 7.29 22.00
C GLU A 64 24.17 8.55 22.06
N ARG A 65 23.83 9.55 21.27
CA ARG A 65 24.54 10.82 21.24
C ARG A 65 24.49 11.57 22.56
N LEU A 66 23.35 11.57 23.24
CA LEU A 66 23.17 12.24 24.55
C LEU A 66 23.91 11.52 25.68
N ILE A 67 24.21 10.24 25.54
CA ILE A 67 25.04 9.49 26.49
C ILE A 67 26.49 9.93 26.36
N ASP A 68 26.98 10.10 25.13
CA ASP A 68 28.36 10.51 24.87
C ASP A 68 28.61 11.98 25.18
N ASN A 69 27.63 12.83 24.95
CA ASN A 69 27.69 14.25 25.24
C ASN A 69 26.29 14.75 25.68
N PRO A 70 26.08 14.98 26.98
CA PRO A 70 24.76 15.33 27.51
C PRO A 70 24.32 16.78 27.22
N ASP A 71 24.99 17.48 26.31
CA ASP A 71 24.55 18.79 25.84
C ASP A 71 23.59 18.64 24.65
N PRO A 72 22.32 18.99 24.79
CA PRO A 72 21.34 18.95 23.70
C PRO A 72 21.57 20.06 22.65
N ALA A 73 22.36 21.09 22.97
CA ALA A 73 22.68 22.13 22.02
C ALA A 73 23.56 21.56 20.89
N GLY A 74 23.09 21.66 19.66
CA GLY A 74 23.79 21.15 18.50
C GLY A 74 23.39 19.74 18.05
N ILE A 75 22.27 19.20 18.55
CA ILE A 75 21.65 18.02 18.00
C ILE A 75 20.80 18.44 16.80
N ASP A 76 21.47 18.66 15.68
CA ASP A 76 20.84 18.92 14.38
C ASP A 76 21.15 17.79 13.41
N GLY A 77 20.28 17.57 12.43
CA GLY A 77 20.55 16.66 11.33
C GLY A 77 21.87 17.02 10.65
N GLY A 78 22.75 16.03 10.51
CA GLY A 78 24.06 16.18 9.89
C GLY A 78 25.20 16.58 10.79
N THR A 79 24.96 16.87 12.04
CA THR A 79 26.00 17.12 13.01
C THR A 79 26.28 15.88 13.86
N ASN A 80 27.56 15.65 14.15
CA ASN A 80 27.99 14.65 15.11
C ASN A 80 27.50 13.20 14.86
N GLY A 81 27.41 12.79 13.58
CA GLY A 81 27.03 11.42 13.20
C GLY A 81 25.53 11.14 13.13
N LEU A 82 24.70 12.15 13.38
CA LEU A 82 23.28 12.04 13.06
C LEU A 82 23.07 12.14 11.54
N PRO A 83 22.16 11.36 10.94
CA PRO A 83 21.84 11.50 9.53
C PRO A 83 21.34 12.93 9.25
N VAL A 84 21.89 13.56 8.24
CA VAL A 84 21.58 14.95 7.85
C VAL A 84 20.12 15.13 7.49
N ASP A 85 19.63 14.13 6.84
CA ASP A 85 18.31 14.16 6.24
C ASP A 85 18.03 12.75 5.70
N VAL A 86 16.93 12.18 6.08
CA VAL A 86 16.44 10.95 5.49
C VAL A 86 15.49 11.31 4.35
N SER A 87 15.93 12.24 3.50
CA SER A 87 15.10 12.81 2.44
C SER A 87 14.97 11.93 1.21
N SER A 88 15.94 11.05 0.97
CA SER A 88 15.87 10.16 -0.18
C SER A 88 15.88 8.70 0.24
N GLY A 89 14.72 8.09 0.22
CA GLY A 89 14.55 6.68 0.52
C GLY A 89 14.20 6.37 1.98
N ALA A 90 13.61 7.34 2.68
CA ALA A 90 13.10 7.12 4.03
C ALA A 90 12.07 5.98 4.05
N GLY A 91 11.24 5.88 3.02
CA GLY A 91 10.27 4.81 2.89
C GLY A 91 9.39 4.96 1.65
N ALA A 92 8.37 4.11 1.52
CA ALA A 92 7.43 4.16 0.41
C ALA A 92 6.42 5.32 0.55
N TYR A 93 6.19 5.79 1.77
CA TYR A 93 5.16 6.79 2.10
C TYR A 93 5.70 8.00 2.87
N VAL A 94 6.90 7.92 3.42
CA VAL A 94 7.56 9.00 4.16
C VAL A 94 8.64 9.63 3.27
N ASP A 95 8.45 10.88 2.93
CA ASP A 95 9.33 11.62 2.01
C ASP A 95 10.59 12.11 2.72
N SER A 96 10.46 12.64 3.93
CA SER A 96 11.59 13.19 4.70
C SER A 96 11.34 13.16 6.20
N LEU A 97 12.43 13.05 6.94
CA LEU A 97 12.50 13.24 8.38
C LEU A 97 13.61 14.24 8.67
N GLN A 98 13.32 15.24 9.48
CA GLN A 98 14.30 16.26 9.88
C GLN A 98 14.42 16.30 11.40
N VAL A 99 15.65 16.44 11.88
CA VAL A 99 15.95 16.75 13.28
C VAL A 99 16.40 18.20 13.34
N SER A 100 15.65 19.01 14.07
CA SER A 100 15.99 20.42 14.34
C SER A 100 15.97 20.70 15.83
N ASN A 101 16.88 21.57 16.25
CA ASN A 101 16.95 22.08 17.64
C ASN A 101 16.10 23.33 17.78
#